data_303780caa1453614fcfaaad52b6090c3
#
_entry.id   303780caa1453614fcfaaad52b6090c3
#
_cell.length_a   1.000
_cell.length_b   1.000
_cell.length_c   1.000
_cell.angle_alpha   90.00
_cell.angle_beta   90.00
_cell.angle_gamma   90.00
#
_symmetry.space_group_name_H-M   'P 1'
#
loop_
_entity.id
_entity.type
_entity.pdbx_description
1 polymer ?
#
loop_
_entity_poly.entity_id
_entity_poly.type
_entity_poly.pdbx_seq_one_letter_code
_entity_poly.pdbx_strand_id
1 'polypeptide(L)'
;VAYFKALQLSNVAIGMLTIFTYPALTSILEPLLLNLPFQKIHLFLGLLVLAGIAFLIPDLDFENEYTQAVAFGLGSALAYALRNILMKKQVKKYHGSLLMTYQALIVGIALIPLSFQTSVETLQENLIWLLALALLTTALGHTLFLLTFRYFSITTASIISSVQPVYGIALGILLLGEMPQWSTIIGGVLIISAVIIESLRNVKPKA
;
A
#
# COMPACT_ATOMS: atom_id res chain seq x y z
N VAL A 1 3.71 7.89 7.26
CA VAL A 1 2.87 8.73 8.16
C VAL A 1 1.40 8.52 7.82
N ALA A 2 0.92 8.82 6.59
CA ALA A 2 -0.50 8.73 6.25
C ALA A 2 -1.11 7.34 6.50
N TYR A 3 -0.43 6.26 6.12
CA TYR A 3 -0.88 4.88 6.37
C TYR A 3 -1.07 4.59 7.87
N PHE A 4 -0.11 4.97 8.70
CA PHE A 4 -0.24 4.78 10.16
C PHE A 4 -1.36 5.63 10.75
N LYS A 5 -1.61 6.83 10.20
CA LYS A 5 -2.76 7.64 10.61
C LYS A 5 -4.08 6.97 10.24
N ALA A 6 -4.17 6.33 9.08
CA ALA A 6 -5.34 5.54 8.70
C ALA A 6 -5.59 4.37 9.68
N LEU A 7 -4.52 3.66 10.10
CA LEU A 7 -4.63 2.59 11.11
C LEU A 7 -5.10 3.10 12.48
N GLN A 8 -4.62 4.27 12.90
CA GLN A 8 -5.02 4.88 14.19
C GLN A 8 -6.49 5.33 14.22
N LEU A 9 -7.02 5.80 13.09
CA LEU A 9 -8.40 6.28 12.96
C LEU A 9 -9.40 5.17 12.65
N SER A 10 -8.91 3.95 12.38
CA SER A 10 -9.77 2.81 12.03
C SER A 10 -9.22 1.50 12.63
N ASN A 11 -9.07 0.49 11.79
CA ASN A 11 -8.51 -0.81 12.17
C ASN A 11 -7.58 -1.33 11.07
N VAL A 12 -6.92 -2.47 11.32
CA VAL A 12 -5.98 -3.09 10.37
C VAL A 12 -6.65 -3.40 9.03
N ALA A 13 -7.90 -3.88 9.04
CA ALA A 13 -8.61 -4.24 7.81
C ALA A 13 -8.78 -3.03 6.88
N ILE A 14 -9.30 -1.91 7.38
CA ILE A 14 -9.50 -0.68 6.59
C ILE A 14 -8.17 -0.09 6.15
N GLY A 15 -7.18 -0.01 7.04
CA GLY A 15 -5.86 0.47 6.69
C GLY A 15 -5.23 -0.36 5.55
N MET A 16 -5.28 -1.69 5.66
CA MET A 16 -4.76 -2.60 4.63
C MET A 16 -5.53 -2.48 3.31
N LEU A 17 -6.86 -2.50 3.34
CA LEU A 17 -7.67 -2.42 2.12
C LEU A 17 -7.45 -1.10 1.38
N THR A 18 -7.37 0.01 2.10
CA THR A 18 -7.18 1.33 1.47
C THR A 18 -5.80 1.50 0.87
N ILE A 19 -4.72 1.08 1.55
CA ILE A 19 -3.39 1.17 0.94
C ILE A 19 -3.28 0.25 -0.27
N PHE A 20 -3.91 -0.94 -0.24
CA PHE A 20 -3.88 -1.89 -1.36
C PHE A 20 -4.78 -1.50 -2.55
N THR A 21 -5.31 -0.28 -2.60
CA THR A 21 -5.79 0.33 -3.84
C THR A 21 -4.62 0.76 -4.75
N TYR A 22 -3.37 0.82 -4.24
CA TYR A 22 -2.23 1.29 -5.03
C TYR A 22 -1.96 0.47 -6.31
N PRO A 23 -2.21 -0.85 -6.42
CA PRO A 23 -2.04 -1.55 -7.69
C PRO A 23 -2.99 -1.07 -8.78
N ALA A 24 -4.25 -0.77 -8.42
CA ALA A 24 -5.21 -0.19 -9.36
C ALA A 24 -4.79 1.24 -9.77
N LEU A 25 -4.34 2.07 -8.82
CA LEU A 25 -3.78 3.38 -9.11
C LEU A 25 -2.53 3.27 -10.00
N THR A 26 -1.65 2.33 -9.74
CA THR A 26 -0.44 2.09 -10.54
C THR A 26 -0.80 1.71 -11.97
N SER A 27 -1.81 0.88 -12.17
CA SER A 27 -2.24 0.43 -13.50
C SER A 27 -2.78 1.57 -14.38
N ILE A 28 -3.25 2.66 -13.77
CA ILE A 28 -3.66 3.89 -14.44
C ILE A 28 -2.48 4.86 -14.60
N LEU A 29 -1.73 5.08 -13.53
CA LEU A 29 -0.65 6.08 -13.50
C LEU A 29 0.60 5.64 -14.26
N GLU A 30 0.92 4.35 -14.29
CA GLU A 30 2.10 3.84 -14.99
C GLU A 30 2.07 4.18 -16.49
N PRO A 31 0.99 3.90 -17.25
CA PRO A 31 0.93 4.30 -18.65
C PRO A 31 0.94 5.82 -18.85
N LEU A 32 0.29 6.60 -17.99
CA LEU A 32 0.27 8.06 -18.08
C LEU A 32 1.66 8.68 -17.87
N LEU A 33 2.38 8.23 -16.83
CA LEU A 33 3.68 8.80 -16.45
C LEU A 33 4.86 8.25 -17.25
N LEU A 34 4.70 7.08 -17.85
CA LEU A 34 5.73 6.44 -18.68
C LEU A 34 5.42 6.46 -20.17
N ASN A 35 4.35 7.17 -20.60
CA ASN A 35 3.89 7.26 -21.98
C ASN A 35 3.65 5.89 -22.63
N LEU A 36 3.04 4.96 -21.89
CA LEU A 36 2.67 3.65 -22.36
C LEU A 36 1.22 3.64 -22.88
N PRO A 37 0.83 2.69 -23.76
CA PRO A 37 -0.53 2.63 -24.26
C PRO A 37 -1.52 2.37 -23.13
N PHE A 38 -2.58 3.21 -23.07
CA PHE A 38 -3.63 3.09 -22.07
C PHE A 38 -4.59 1.93 -22.38
N GLN A 39 -4.98 1.18 -21.37
CA GLN A 39 -5.88 0.05 -21.52
C GLN A 39 -7.26 0.38 -20.90
N LYS A 40 -8.33 0.31 -21.71
CA LYS A 40 -9.72 0.64 -21.27
C LYS A 40 -10.19 -0.15 -20.05
N ILE A 41 -9.69 -1.37 -19.86
CA ILE A 41 -10.01 -2.20 -18.70
C ILE A 41 -9.60 -1.54 -17.38
N HIS A 42 -8.56 -0.70 -17.39
CA HIS A 42 -8.12 0.02 -16.19
C HIS A 42 -9.19 0.98 -15.65
N LEU A 43 -10.04 1.54 -16.54
CA LEU A 43 -11.20 2.32 -16.11
C LEU A 43 -12.22 1.45 -15.36
N PHE A 44 -12.53 0.26 -15.91
CA PHE A 44 -13.44 -0.67 -15.24
C PHE A 44 -12.89 -1.10 -13.87
N LEU A 45 -11.61 -1.45 -13.81
CA LEU A 45 -10.96 -1.82 -12.54
C LEU A 45 -10.92 -0.66 -11.56
N GLY A 46 -10.67 0.56 -12.04
CA GLY A 46 -10.75 1.77 -11.22
C GLY A 46 -12.15 1.98 -10.62
N LEU A 47 -13.20 1.82 -11.43
CA LEU A 47 -14.58 1.88 -10.94
C LEU A 47 -14.90 0.78 -9.92
N LEU A 48 -14.39 -0.43 -10.14
CA LEU A 48 -14.58 -1.53 -9.20
C LEU A 48 -13.90 -1.25 -7.85
N VAL A 49 -12.70 -0.66 -7.87
CA VAL A 49 -12.00 -0.19 -6.66
C VAL A 49 -12.79 0.91 -5.96
N LEU A 50 -13.27 1.91 -6.71
CA LEU A 50 -14.08 3.01 -6.15
C LEU A 50 -15.38 2.48 -5.51
N ALA A 51 -16.05 1.54 -6.15
CA ALA A 51 -17.22 0.86 -5.57
C ALA A 51 -16.84 0.13 -4.27
N GLY A 52 -15.71 -0.60 -4.26
CA GLY A 52 -15.21 -1.26 -3.06
C GLY A 52 -14.95 -0.27 -1.91
N ILE A 53 -14.35 0.89 -2.21
CA ILE A 53 -14.11 1.95 -1.24
C ILE A 53 -15.42 2.53 -0.71
N ALA A 54 -16.44 2.71 -1.56
CA ALA A 54 -17.74 3.21 -1.13
C ALA A 54 -18.39 2.31 -0.06
N PHE A 55 -18.14 0.99 -0.10
CA PHE A 55 -18.59 0.08 0.96
C PHE A 55 -17.79 0.20 2.26
N LEU A 56 -16.57 0.75 2.22
CA LEU A 56 -15.77 0.99 3.42
C LEU A 56 -16.20 2.25 4.19
N ILE A 57 -16.92 3.15 3.54
CA ILE A 57 -17.39 4.41 4.12
C ILE A 57 -18.91 4.32 4.26
N PRO A 58 -19.45 4.01 5.46
CA PRO A 58 -20.90 3.91 5.66
C PRO A 58 -21.63 5.22 5.41
N ASP A 59 -21.02 6.34 5.87
CA ASP A 59 -21.55 7.70 5.73
C ASP A 59 -20.42 8.63 5.24
N LEU A 60 -20.66 9.37 4.17
CA LEU A 60 -19.71 10.36 3.62
C LEU A 60 -19.71 11.63 4.48
N ASP A 61 -19.36 11.48 5.74
CA ASP A 61 -19.15 12.58 6.67
C ASP A 61 -17.64 12.72 6.93
N PHE A 62 -17.07 13.86 6.56
CA PHE A 62 -15.65 14.15 6.76
C PHE A 62 -15.26 14.34 8.22
N GLU A 63 -16.20 14.53 9.11
CA GLU A 63 -15.97 14.53 10.56
C GLU A 63 -15.86 13.11 11.12
N ASN A 64 -16.34 12.09 10.37
CA ASN A 64 -16.26 10.71 10.77
C ASN A 64 -14.80 10.19 10.64
N GLU A 65 -14.27 9.59 11.70
CA GLU A 65 -12.92 9.02 11.74
C GLU A 65 -12.68 7.97 10.64
N TYR A 66 -13.68 7.17 10.29
CA TYR A 66 -13.59 6.19 9.20
C TYR A 66 -13.37 6.85 7.82
N THR A 67 -14.09 7.94 7.54
CA THR A 67 -13.91 8.70 6.30
C THR A 67 -12.51 9.30 6.23
N GLN A 68 -12.03 9.86 7.35
CA GLN A 68 -10.66 10.37 7.44
C GLN A 68 -9.63 9.25 7.27
N ALA A 69 -9.84 8.09 7.89
CA ALA A 69 -8.97 6.92 7.76
C ALA A 69 -8.83 6.48 6.29
N VAL A 70 -9.96 6.38 5.57
CA VAL A 70 -9.96 6.04 4.14
C VAL A 70 -9.25 7.11 3.31
N ALA A 71 -9.47 8.39 3.57
CA ALA A 71 -8.80 9.48 2.87
C ALA A 71 -7.26 9.42 3.07
N PHE A 72 -6.78 9.20 4.29
CA PHE A 72 -5.36 9.00 4.58
C PHE A 72 -4.81 7.74 3.92
N GLY A 73 -5.56 6.64 3.93
CA GLY A 73 -5.18 5.38 3.28
C GLY A 73 -5.04 5.53 1.77
N LEU A 74 -6.00 6.18 1.10
CA LEU A 74 -5.94 6.48 -0.34
C LEU A 74 -4.80 7.42 -0.69
N GLY A 75 -4.57 8.47 0.10
CA GLY A 75 -3.43 9.37 -0.07
C GLY A 75 -2.11 8.61 0.04
N SER A 76 -2.02 7.66 0.98
CA SER A 76 -0.88 6.77 1.12
C SER A 76 -0.70 5.84 -0.08
N ALA A 77 -1.80 5.26 -0.60
CA ALA A 77 -1.79 4.40 -1.79
C ALA A 77 -1.31 5.17 -3.04
N LEU A 78 -1.77 6.39 -3.22
CA LEU A 78 -1.33 7.26 -4.32
C LEU A 78 0.17 7.58 -4.21
N ALA A 79 0.63 7.98 -3.03
CA ALA A 79 2.05 8.25 -2.79
C ALA A 79 2.91 7.00 -3.03
N TYR A 80 2.41 5.82 -2.63
CA TYR A 80 3.11 4.55 -2.83
C TYR A 80 3.16 4.14 -4.32
N ALA A 81 2.08 4.34 -5.08
CA ALA A 81 2.04 4.12 -6.52
C ALA A 81 3.06 5.03 -7.23
N LEU A 82 3.05 6.33 -6.94
CA LEU A 82 4.00 7.30 -7.51
C LEU A 82 5.44 6.94 -7.16
N ARG A 83 5.72 6.60 -5.91
CA ARG A 83 7.05 6.13 -5.46
C ARG A 83 7.52 4.92 -6.29
N ASN A 84 6.66 3.92 -6.49
CA ASN A 84 7.01 2.72 -7.24
C ASN A 84 7.31 3.03 -8.71
N ILE A 85 6.53 3.93 -9.34
CA ILE A 85 6.76 4.38 -10.73
C ILE A 85 8.10 5.11 -10.85
N LEU A 86 8.43 5.99 -9.91
CA LEU A 86 9.71 6.68 -9.89
C LEU A 86 10.87 5.70 -9.70
N MET A 87 10.73 4.71 -8.83
CA MET A 87 11.77 3.71 -8.57
C MET A 87 12.02 2.78 -9.76
N LYS A 88 11.03 2.52 -10.62
CA LYS A 88 11.18 1.66 -11.81
C LYS A 88 12.34 2.10 -12.71
N LYS A 89 12.50 3.40 -12.90
CA LYS A 89 13.60 3.95 -13.71
C LYS A 89 14.95 3.81 -13.00
N GLN A 90 14.97 3.98 -11.68
CA GLN A 90 16.19 4.02 -10.89
C GLN A 90 16.75 2.62 -10.61
N VAL A 91 15.88 1.62 -10.39
CA VAL A 91 16.30 0.25 -10.07
C VAL A 91 17.07 -0.44 -11.21
N LYS A 92 16.94 0.05 -12.44
CA LYS A 92 17.75 -0.40 -13.57
C LYS A 92 19.20 0.11 -13.52
N LYS A 93 19.41 1.29 -12.88
CA LYS A 93 20.72 1.96 -12.81
C LYS A 93 21.45 1.66 -11.51
N TYR A 94 20.73 1.56 -10.40
CA TYR A 94 21.28 1.43 -9.06
C TYR A 94 20.82 0.14 -8.40
N HIS A 95 21.60 -0.35 -7.46
CA HIS A 95 21.23 -1.53 -6.67
C HIS A 95 20.04 -1.23 -5.75
N GLY A 96 19.11 -2.20 -5.60
CA GLY A 96 17.89 -1.99 -4.81
C GLY A 96 18.16 -1.62 -3.34
N SER A 97 19.22 -2.21 -2.75
CA SER A 97 19.64 -1.88 -1.39
C SER A 97 20.10 -0.42 -1.26
N LEU A 98 20.86 0.09 -2.24
CA LEU A 98 21.31 1.49 -2.25
C LEU A 98 20.12 2.45 -2.33
N LEU A 99 19.17 2.17 -3.23
CA LEU A 99 17.94 2.97 -3.35
C LEU A 99 17.13 2.95 -2.06
N MET A 100 17.04 1.80 -1.39
CA MET A 100 16.33 1.70 -0.12
C MET A 100 17.04 2.46 1.00
N THR A 101 18.38 2.41 1.05
CA THR A 101 19.17 3.18 2.02
C THR A 101 18.93 4.69 1.86
N TYR A 102 18.98 5.22 0.63
CA TYR A 102 18.67 6.63 0.40
C TYR A 102 17.26 7.01 0.80
N GLN A 103 16.27 6.17 0.49
CA GLN A 103 14.88 6.41 0.91
C GLN A 103 14.76 6.42 2.44
N ALA A 104 15.38 5.46 3.12
CA ALA A 104 15.36 5.39 4.58
C ALA A 104 16.02 6.62 5.21
N LEU A 105 17.16 7.09 4.68
CA LEU A 105 17.84 8.29 5.15
C LEU A 105 16.99 9.55 4.95
N ILE A 106 16.42 9.74 3.75
CA ILE A 106 15.57 10.92 3.47
C ILE A 106 14.35 10.93 4.38
N VAL A 107 13.67 9.80 4.52
CA VAL A 107 12.50 9.69 5.40
C VAL A 107 12.90 9.86 6.86
N GLY A 108 14.00 9.25 7.29
CA GLY A 108 14.53 9.40 8.65
C GLY A 108 14.79 10.86 9.00
N ILE A 109 15.51 11.60 8.14
CA ILE A 109 15.78 13.03 8.34
C ILE A 109 14.46 13.84 8.36
N ALA A 110 13.55 13.57 7.43
CA ALA A 110 12.27 14.28 7.37
C ALA A 110 11.37 14.04 8.60
N LEU A 111 11.53 12.90 9.27
CA LEU A 111 10.73 12.53 10.45
C LEU A 111 11.39 12.89 11.79
N ILE A 112 12.64 13.39 11.79
CA ILE A 112 13.31 13.85 13.03
C ILE A 112 12.42 14.77 13.87
N PRO A 113 11.73 15.80 13.32
CA PRO A 113 10.87 16.66 14.14
C PRO A 113 9.75 15.92 14.88
N LEU A 114 9.25 14.83 14.30
CA LEU A 114 8.19 14.02 14.91
C LEU A 114 8.73 13.12 16.03
N SER A 115 10.00 12.75 16.01
CA SER A 115 10.60 11.90 17.03
C SER A 115 10.68 12.60 18.39
N PHE A 116 10.73 13.92 18.43
CA PHE A 116 10.71 14.72 19.68
C PHE A 116 9.37 14.66 20.41
N GLN A 117 8.31 14.16 19.77
CA GLN A 117 6.98 13.98 20.39
C GLN A 117 6.85 12.64 21.11
N THR A 118 7.85 11.77 20.99
CA THR A 118 7.82 10.42 21.60
C THR A 118 8.80 10.36 22.76
N SER A 119 8.35 9.87 23.92
CA SER A 119 9.22 9.70 25.08
C SER A 119 10.25 8.59 24.85
N VAL A 120 11.40 8.69 25.52
CA VAL A 120 12.46 7.67 25.47
C VAL A 120 11.96 6.35 26.05
N GLU A 121 11.13 6.39 27.08
CA GLU A 121 10.52 5.21 27.71
C GLU A 121 9.68 4.43 26.70
N THR A 122 8.76 5.10 25.98
CA THR A 122 7.94 4.47 24.94
C THR A 122 8.80 3.84 23.84
N LEU A 123 9.93 4.46 23.46
CA LEU A 123 10.86 3.89 22.49
C LEU A 123 11.53 2.62 23.03
N GLN A 124 11.94 2.61 24.30
CA GLN A 124 12.58 1.44 24.92
C GLN A 124 11.61 0.26 25.06
N GLU A 125 10.39 0.51 25.50
CA GLU A 125 9.35 -0.53 25.64
C GLU A 125 8.99 -1.19 24.30
N ASN A 126 9.04 -0.42 23.21
CA ASN A 126 8.68 -0.92 21.89
C ASN A 126 9.88 -1.25 20.99
N LEU A 127 11.12 -1.22 21.52
CA LEU A 127 12.35 -1.34 20.75
C LEU A 127 12.39 -2.60 19.88
N ILE A 128 11.99 -3.75 20.42
CA ILE A 128 12.01 -5.01 19.67
C ILE A 128 11.09 -4.98 18.46
N TRP A 129 9.90 -4.38 18.61
CA TRP A 129 8.92 -4.25 17.52
C TRP A 129 9.37 -3.23 16.49
N LEU A 130 9.98 -2.13 16.93
CA LEU A 130 10.56 -1.12 16.03
C LEU A 130 11.72 -1.68 15.22
N LEU A 131 12.60 -2.48 15.85
CA LEU A 131 13.69 -3.17 15.15
C LEU A 131 13.16 -4.22 14.17
N ALA A 132 12.16 -5.01 14.56
CA ALA A 132 11.52 -5.97 13.66
C ALA A 132 10.90 -5.27 12.45
N LEU A 133 10.17 -4.17 12.65
CA LEU A 133 9.59 -3.36 11.58
C LEU A 133 10.68 -2.79 10.66
N ALA A 134 11.74 -2.22 11.22
CA ALA A 134 12.84 -1.64 10.46
C ALA A 134 13.60 -2.69 9.64
N LEU A 135 13.95 -3.82 10.22
CA LEU A 135 14.78 -4.83 9.57
C LEU A 135 13.96 -5.73 8.62
N LEU A 136 12.83 -6.29 9.09
CA LEU A 136 12.07 -7.25 8.30
C LEU A 136 11.23 -6.57 7.22
N THR A 137 10.50 -5.50 7.54
CA THR A 137 9.62 -4.89 6.56
C THR A 137 10.34 -3.84 5.72
N THR A 138 11.12 -2.95 6.34
CA THR A 138 11.74 -1.85 5.62
C THR A 138 13.04 -2.29 4.93
N ALA A 139 14.02 -2.81 5.67
CA ALA A 139 15.30 -3.14 5.08
C ALA A 139 15.21 -4.36 4.15
N LEU A 140 14.60 -5.46 4.59
CA LEU A 140 14.49 -6.69 3.80
C LEU A 140 13.32 -6.62 2.82
N GLY A 141 12.09 -6.47 3.32
CA GLY A 141 10.87 -6.59 2.51
C GLY A 141 10.81 -5.57 1.37
N HIS A 142 11.00 -4.29 1.65
CA HIS A 142 10.98 -3.26 0.61
C HIS A 142 12.17 -3.34 -0.35
N THR A 143 13.34 -3.78 0.10
CA THR A 143 14.48 -3.99 -0.79
C THR A 143 14.21 -5.14 -1.77
N LEU A 144 13.69 -6.27 -1.29
CA LEU A 144 13.31 -7.39 -2.15
C LEU A 144 12.21 -6.98 -3.13
N PHE A 145 11.20 -6.24 -2.66
CA PHE A 145 10.14 -5.72 -3.52
C PHE A 145 10.68 -4.80 -4.63
N LEU A 146 11.59 -3.88 -4.31
CA LEU A 146 12.24 -3.04 -5.32
C LEU A 146 13.04 -3.86 -6.34
N LEU A 147 13.71 -4.93 -5.92
CA LEU A 147 14.47 -5.79 -6.83
C LEU A 147 13.57 -6.49 -7.84
N THR A 148 12.31 -6.79 -7.51
CA THR A 148 11.36 -7.39 -8.45
C THR A 148 11.11 -6.49 -9.67
N PHE A 149 11.24 -5.16 -9.54
CA PHE A 149 11.06 -4.22 -10.64
C PHE A 149 12.12 -4.33 -11.74
N ARG A 150 13.21 -5.04 -11.51
CA ARG A 150 14.18 -5.37 -12.57
C ARG A 150 13.61 -6.37 -13.56
N TYR A 151 12.84 -7.33 -13.09
CA TYR A 151 12.36 -8.48 -13.83
C TYR A 151 10.89 -8.35 -14.25
N PHE A 152 10.07 -7.67 -13.44
CA PHE A 152 8.63 -7.54 -13.62
C PHE A 152 8.23 -6.10 -13.91
N SER A 153 7.04 -5.91 -14.51
CA SER A 153 6.38 -4.61 -14.53
C SER A 153 6.02 -4.20 -13.09
N ILE A 154 5.82 -2.91 -12.85
CA ILE A 154 5.38 -2.44 -11.53
C ILE A 154 4.03 -3.05 -11.21
N THR A 155 3.13 -3.07 -12.20
CA THR A 155 1.80 -3.66 -12.07
C THR A 155 1.90 -5.13 -11.65
N THR A 156 2.69 -5.97 -12.34
CA THR A 156 2.87 -7.39 -11.98
C THR A 156 3.40 -7.56 -10.55
N ALA A 157 4.45 -6.82 -10.17
CA ALA A 157 5.01 -6.88 -8.82
C ALA A 157 3.99 -6.43 -7.76
N SER A 158 3.23 -5.36 -8.05
CA SER A 158 2.17 -4.85 -7.17
C SER A 158 1.06 -5.88 -6.93
N ILE A 159 0.74 -6.65 -7.96
CA ILE A 159 -0.28 -7.68 -7.94
C ILE A 159 0.14 -8.88 -7.10
N ILE A 160 1.36 -9.39 -7.30
CA ILE A 160 1.87 -10.49 -6.49
C ILE A 160 1.86 -10.08 -5.00
N SER A 161 2.21 -8.83 -4.70
CA SER A 161 2.20 -8.34 -3.32
C SER A 161 0.80 -8.08 -2.75
N SER A 162 -0.26 -8.07 -3.57
CA SER A 162 -1.64 -7.89 -3.10
C SER A 162 -2.23 -9.08 -2.34
N VAL A 163 -1.48 -10.15 -2.18
CA VAL A 163 -1.80 -11.19 -1.19
C VAL A 163 -1.63 -10.68 0.26
N GLN A 164 -0.85 -9.61 0.48
CA GLN A 164 -0.56 -9.08 1.83
C GLN A 164 -1.81 -8.66 2.62
N PRO A 165 -2.84 -8.02 2.05
CA PRO A 165 -4.08 -7.70 2.79
C PRO A 165 -4.73 -8.93 3.42
N VAL A 166 -4.73 -10.07 2.72
CA VAL A 166 -5.32 -11.31 3.24
C VAL A 166 -4.62 -11.73 4.53
N TYR A 167 -3.29 -11.74 4.53
CA TYR A 167 -2.51 -12.05 5.73
C TYR A 167 -2.66 -10.96 6.80
N GLY A 168 -2.68 -9.68 6.41
CA GLY A 168 -2.83 -8.56 7.34
C GLY A 168 -4.16 -8.61 8.09
N ILE A 169 -5.27 -8.83 7.39
CA ILE A 169 -6.60 -8.97 7.99
C ILE A 169 -6.66 -10.21 8.88
N ALA A 170 -6.14 -11.36 8.41
CA ALA A 170 -6.10 -12.58 9.21
C ALA A 170 -5.32 -12.39 10.51
N LEU A 171 -4.17 -11.72 10.46
CA LEU A 171 -3.39 -11.40 11.66
C LEU A 171 -4.08 -10.39 12.56
N GLY A 172 -4.80 -9.39 12.00
CA GLY A 172 -5.63 -8.45 12.77
C GLY A 172 -6.71 -9.18 13.58
N ILE A 173 -7.40 -10.15 12.96
CA ILE A 173 -8.38 -11.00 13.65
C ILE A 173 -7.69 -11.84 14.75
N LEU A 174 -6.59 -12.53 14.43
CA LEU A 174 -5.96 -13.49 15.31
C LEU A 174 -5.20 -12.84 16.49
N LEU A 175 -4.51 -11.72 16.24
CA LEU A 175 -3.61 -11.10 17.23
C LEU A 175 -4.26 -9.93 17.97
N LEU A 176 -5.15 -9.18 17.29
CA LEU A 176 -5.78 -7.99 17.86
C LEU A 176 -7.25 -8.20 18.21
N GLY A 177 -7.86 -9.33 17.82
CA GLY A 177 -9.27 -9.60 18.05
C GLY A 177 -10.21 -8.71 17.21
N GLU A 178 -9.70 -8.07 16.16
CA GLU A 178 -10.49 -7.20 15.30
C GLU A 178 -11.46 -8.03 14.44
N MET A 179 -12.76 -7.73 14.53
CA MET A 179 -13.76 -8.37 13.68
C MET A 179 -14.21 -7.39 12.59
N PRO A 180 -13.89 -7.68 11.30
CA PRO A 180 -14.28 -6.80 10.21
C PRO A 180 -15.81 -6.79 10.04
N GLN A 181 -16.37 -5.61 9.79
CA GLN A 181 -17.79 -5.46 9.44
C GLN A 181 -18.09 -6.08 8.08
N TRP A 182 -19.34 -6.45 7.83
CA TRP A 182 -19.77 -7.02 6.54
C TRP A 182 -19.47 -6.08 5.37
N SER A 183 -19.65 -4.77 5.56
CA SER A 183 -19.28 -3.76 4.56
C SER A 183 -17.79 -3.80 4.22
N THR A 184 -16.93 -3.97 5.21
CA THR A 184 -15.47 -4.11 5.02
C THR A 184 -15.14 -5.38 4.22
N ILE A 185 -15.83 -6.49 4.49
CA ILE A 185 -15.65 -7.74 3.74
C ILE A 185 -16.04 -7.55 2.27
N ILE A 186 -17.23 -6.98 2.00
CA ILE A 186 -17.71 -6.72 0.65
C ILE A 186 -16.76 -5.76 -0.10
N GLY A 187 -16.41 -4.63 0.52
CA GLY A 187 -15.46 -3.68 -0.04
C GLY A 187 -14.09 -4.33 -0.35
N GLY A 188 -13.61 -5.15 0.57
CA GLY A 188 -12.37 -5.90 0.42
C GLY A 188 -12.42 -6.88 -0.76
N VAL A 189 -13.50 -7.63 -0.91
CA VAL A 189 -13.68 -8.57 -2.04
C VAL A 189 -13.69 -7.83 -3.38
N LEU A 190 -14.33 -6.66 -3.47
CA LEU A 190 -14.34 -5.86 -4.69
C LEU A 190 -12.95 -5.35 -5.04
N ILE A 191 -12.21 -4.80 -4.06
CA ILE A 191 -10.85 -4.29 -4.25
C ILE A 191 -9.90 -5.42 -4.66
N ILE A 192 -9.92 -6.55 -3.93
CA ILE A 192 -9.06 -7.71 -4.23
C ILE A 192 -9.41 -8.31 -5.59
N SER A 193 -10.71 -8.37 -5.95
CA SER A 193 -11.14 -8.85 -7.27
C SER A 193 -10.57 -7.98 -8.40
N ALA A 194 -10.60 -6.65 -8.27
CA ALA A 194 -10.00 -5.74 -9.24
C ALA A 194 -8.50 -6.01 -9.40
N VAL A 195 -7.82 -6.24 -8.29
CA VAL A 195 -6.40 -6.56 -8.28
C VAL A 195 -6.12 -7.90 -8.94
N ILE A 196 -6.87 -8.96 -8.63
CA ILE A 196 -6.74 -10.29 -9.24
C ILE A 196 -6.99 -10.25 -10.75
N ILE A 197 -8.06 -9.56 -11.20
CA ILE A 197 -8.38 -9.43 -12.62
C ILE A 197 -7.21 -8.76 -13.36
N GLU A 198 -6.67 -7.69 -12.84
CA GLU A 198 -5.50 -7.02 -13.43
C GLU A 198 -4.28 -7.95 -13.43
N SER A 199 -4.12 -8.77 -12.37
CA SER A 199 -3.10 -9.79 -12.23
C SER A 199 -3.07 -10.77 -13.38
N LEU A 200 -4.18 -11.46 -13.51
CA LEU A 200 -4.33 -12.54 -14.48
C LEU A 200 -4.15 -12.06 -15.93
N ARG A 201 -4.48 -10.79 -16.19
CA ARG A 201 -4.28 -10.18 -17.51
C ARG A 201 -2.81 -9.93 -17.84
N ASN A 202 -2.02 -9.52 -16.86
CA ASN A 202 -0.59 -9.22 -17.07
C ASN A 202 0.29 -10.47 -17.09
N VAL A 203 -0.21 -11.61 -16.61
CA VAL A 203 0.49 -12.91 -16.67
C VAL A 203 0.38 -13.55 -18.05
N LYS A 204 -0.64 -13.21 -18.87
CA LYS A 204 -0.72 -13.72 -20.24
C LYS A 204 0.39 -13.12 -21.08
N PRO A 205 1.27 -13.91 -21.73
CA PRO A 205 2.26 -13.41 -22.66
C PRO A 205 1.51 -12.60 -23.73
N LYS A 206 1.99 -11.41 -24.03
CA LYS A 206 1.55 -10.70 -25.24
C LYS A 206 1.98 -11.55 -26.42
N ALA A 207 1.02 -12.24 -27.06
CA ALA A 207 1.24 -12.93 -28.32
C ALA A 207 1.64 -11.94 -29.42
#